data_45905f5814f475fcee8956e2683be228
#
_entry.id   45905f5814f475fcee8956e2683be228
#
_cell.length_a   1.000
_cell.length_b   1.000
_cell.length_c   1.000
_cell.angle_alpha   90.00
_cell.angle_beta   90.00
_cell.angle_gamma   90.00
#
_symmetry.space_group_name_H-M   'P 1'
#
loop_
_entity.id
_entity.type
_entity.pdbx_description
1 polymer ?
#
loop_
_entity_poly.entity_id
_entity_poly.type
_entity_poly.pdbx_seq_one_letter_code
_entity_poly.pdbx_strand_id
1 'polypeptide(L)'
;DISFFISDKANYNNESKGSGLQKIGFILLHQKIIEKLSNSKKDIIFCVDEPDAFLHRGLQLKLKDVFNDIAKKHQVVVTTHSPEFIDSTTLRNVILLDQEIGEGKLYQRTQEYLHTINTVSIDLTVEEGARKIQEYLGLEEDKTDLLDKYNIFVEGECDKKYLLELSKFFDIKPRRIFSLDGVSKY
;
A
#
# COMPACT_ATOMS: atom_id res chain seq x y z
N ASP A 1 -13.03 1.40 33.40
CA ASP A 1 -13.34 1.03 32.01
C ASP A 1 -13.70 2.28 31.22
N ILE A 2 -13.09 2.46 30.07
CA ILE A 2 -13.42 3.55 29.16
C ILE A 2 -14.18 2.91 27.99
N SER A 3 -15.44 3.30 27.81
CA SER A 3 -16.22 2.91 26.65
C SER A 3 -16.40 4.10 25.73
N PHE A 4 -16.36 3.85 24.42
CA PHE A 4 -16.63 4.88 23.41
C PHE A 4 -17.73 4.41 22.46
N PHE A 5 -18.44 5.37 21.90
CA PHE A 5 -19.56 5.12 21.02
C PHE A 5 -19.27 5.71 19.64
N ILE A 6 -19.60 4.94 18.60
CA ILE A 6 -19.62 5.46 17.24
C ILE A 6 -21.04 5.93 16.96
N SER A 7 -21.21 7.24 16.79
CA SER A 7 -22.50 7.83 16.43
C SER A 7 -22.86 7.49 14.99
N ASP A 8 -23.79 6.60 14.81
CA ASP A 8 -24.46 6.29 13.56
C ASP A 8 -25.99 6.31 13.79
N LYS A 9 -26.76 5.89 12.77
CA LYS A 9 -28.24 5.85 12.88
C LYS A 9 -28.77 5.00 14.03
N ALA A 10 -27.97 4.09 14.56
CA ALA A 10 -28.38 3.11 15.57
C ALA A 10 -27.80 3.37 16.97
N ASN A 11 -26.85 4.26 17.12
CA ASN A 11 -26.24 4.70 18.40
C ASN A 11 -25.84 3.58 19.38
N TYR A 12 -25.38 2.43 18.86
CA TYR A 12 -24.93 1.33 19.68
C TYR A 12 -23.47 1.49 20.13
N ASN A 13 -23.11 0.85 21.25
CA ASN A 13 -21.73 0.71 21.70
C ASN A 13 -20.86 0.13 20.59
N ASN A 14 -19.58 0.52 20.59
CA ASN A 14 -18.59 0.04 19.61
C ASN A 14 -18.54 -1.49 19.52
N GLU A 15 -18.64 -2.19 20.64
CA GLU A 15 -18.63 -3.66 20.70
C GLU A 15 -19.79 -4.32 19.94
N SER A 16 -20.89 -3.59 19.74
CA SER A 16 -22.05 -4.04 18.98
C SER A 16 -21.97 -3.75 17.47
N LYS A 17 -20.89 -3.12 17.01
CA LYS A 17 -20.66 -2.81 15.60
C LYS A 17 -19.88 -3.94 14.91
N GLY A 18 -19.96 -3.98 13.60
CA GLY A 18 -19.10 -4.89 12.81
C GLY A 18 -17.61 -4.61 13.02
N SER A 19 -16.78 -5.64 12.94
CA SER A 19 -15.32 -5.58 13.23
C SER A 19 -14.58 -4.46 12.50
N GLY A 20 -14.90 -4.21 11.25
CA GLY A 20 -14.30 -3.11 10.48
C GLY A 20 -14.61 -1.73 11.07
N LEU A 21 -15.86 -1.51 11.52
CA LEU A 21 -16.25 -0.23 12.12
C LEU A 21 -15.62 -0.03 13.51
N GLN A 22 -15.50 -1.11 14.28
CA GLN A 22 -14.78 -1.10 15.57
C GLN A 22 -13.33 -0.68 15.38
N LYS A 23 -12.66 -1.24 14.37
CA LYS A 23 -11.25 -0.96 14.05
C LYS A 23 -11.07 0.51 13.64
N ILE A 24 -11.93 1.03 12.77
CA ILE A 24 -11.91 2.46 12.40
C ILE A 24 -12.12 3.35 13.63
N GLY A 25 -13.12 3.05 14.45
CA GLY A 25 -13.39 3.81 15.68
C GLY A 25 -12.19 3.85 16.61
N PHE A 26 -11.47 2.72 16.75
CA PHE A 26 -10.25 2.64 17.53
C PHE A 26 -9.12 3.51 16.94
N ILE A 27 -8.92 3.47 15.63
CA ILE A 27 -7.90 4.30 14.95
C ILE A 27 -8.20 5.78 15.10
N LEU A 28 -9.46 6.20 14.91
CA LEU A 28 -9.87 7.59 15.08
C LEU A 28 -9.71 8.07 16.53
N LEU A 29 -9.97 7.20 17.51
CA LEU A 29 -9.71 7.50 18.91
C LEU A 29 -8.22 7.75 19.15
N HIS A 30 -7.35 6.89 18.61
CA HIS A 30 -5.91 7.06 18.72
C HIS A 30 -5.43 8.33 18.04
N GLN A 31 -5.97 8.66 16.85
CA GLN A 31 -5.70 9.95 16.21
C GLN A 31 -6.00 11.13 17.14
N LYS A 32 -7.15 11.12 17.81
CA LYS A 32 -7.51 12.18 18.78
C LYS A 32 -6.59 12.23 20.00
N ILE A 33 -6.13 11.09 20.47
CA ILE A 33 -5.13 11.01 21.53
C ILE A 33 -3.80 11.61 21.04
N ILE A 34 -3.35 11.26 19.85
CA ILE A 34 -2.14 11.80 19.23
C ILE A 34 -2.23 13.32 19.10
N GLU A 35 -3.33 13.84 18.57
CA GLU A 35 -3.56 15.30 18.45
C GLU A 35 -3.41 16.02 19.80
N LYS A 36 -3.92 15.43 20.88
CA LYS A 36 -3.77 15.99 22.24
C LYS A 36 -2.34 15.88 22.77
N LEU A 37 -1.65 14.77 22.50
CA LEU A 37 -0.28 14.56 22.97
C LEU A 37 0.72 15.41 22.18
N SER A 38 0.47 15.70 20.91
CA SER A 38 1.31 16.54 20.05
C SER A 38 1.54 17.94 20.62
N ASN A 39 0.61 18.45 21.43
CA ASN A 39 0.76 19.73 22.12
C ASN A 39 1.88 19.70 23.18
N SER A 40 2.42 18.53 23.52
CA SER A 40 3.47 18.33 24.54
C SER A 40 4.89 18.24 23.98
N LYS A 41 5.14 18.59 22.72
CA LYS A 41 6.46 18.49 22.02
C LYS A 41 7.10 17.09 22.05
N LYS A 42 6.29 16.03 22.06
CA LYS A 42 6.79 14.65 22.02
C LYS A 42 6.73 14.13 20.60
N ASP A 43 7.80 13.46 20.18
CA ASP A 43 7.80 12.69 18.95
C ASP A 43 6.96 11.43 19.14
N ILE A 44 6.05 11.17 18.22
CA ILE A 44 5.13 10.03 18.27
C ILE A 44 5.38 9.14 17.06
N ILE A 45 5.49 7.84 17.32
CA ILE A 45 5.49 6.80 16.28
C ILE A 45 4.16 6.07 16.39
N PHE A 46 3.40 6.05 15.31
CA PHE A 46 2.11 5.39 15.25
C PHE A 46 2.24 4.10 14.41
N CYS A 47 2.21 2.95 15.08
CA CYS A 47 2.31 1.65 14.44
C CYS A 47 0.94 0.98 14.40
N VAL A 48 0.50 0.55 13.21
CA VAL A 48 -0.78 -0.13 13.02
C VAL A 48 -0.59 -1.37 12.18
N ASP A 49 -1.07 -2.49 12.70
CA ASP A 49 -0.97 -3.79 12.07
C ASP A 49 -2.30 -4.13 11.37
N GLU A 50 -2.22 -4.42 10.07
CA GLU A 50 -3.33 -4.79 9.19
C GLU A 50 -4.62 -3.97 9.41
N PRO A 51 -4.59 -2.63 9.29
CA PRO A 51 -5.77 -1.80 9.54
C PRO A 51 -6.89 -2.01 8.51
N ASP A 52 -6.57 -2.55 7.35
CA ASP A 52 -7.45 -2.84 6.23
C ASP A 52 -8.31 -4.09 6.41
N ALA A 53 -7.94 -4.99 7.34
CA ALA A 53 -8.67 -6.22 7.56
C ALA A 53 -10.16 -5.95 7.88
N PHE A 54 -11.04 -6.64 7.15
CA PHE A 54 -12.51 -6.53 7.22
C PHE A 54 -13.10 -5.20 6.72
N LEU A 55 -12.29 -4.35 6.06
CA LEU A 55 -12.76 -3.11 5.46
C LEU A 55 -12.99 -3.29 3.95
N HIS A 56 -14.10 -2.78 3.45
CA HIS A 56 -14.30 -2.66 2.02
C HIS A 56 -13.41 -1.54 1.44
N ARG A 57 -13.11 -1.63 0.14
CA ARG A 57 -12.20 -0.73 -0.58
C ARG A 57 -12.37 0.76 -0.27
N GLY A 58 -13.62 1.25 -0.29
CA GLY A 58 -13.89 2.67 -0.04
C GLY A 58 -13.53 3.14 1.38
N LEU A 59 -13.58 2.24 2.38
CA LEU A 59 -13.14 2.54 3.74
C LEU A 59 -11.60 2.45 3.87
N GLN A 60 -10.97 1.53 3.15
CA GLN A 60 -9.50 1.43 3.11
C GLN A 60 -8.88 2.72 2.57
N LEU A 61 -9.42 3.28 1.49
CA LEU A 61 -8.96 4.56 0.92
C LEU A 61 -9.11 5.71 1.93
N LYS A 62 -10.26 5.81 2.60
CA LYS A 62 -10.46 6.83 3.65
C LYS A 62 -9.49 6.68 4.82
N LEU A 63 -9.20 5.43 5.19
CA LEU A 63 -8.26 5.13 6.25
C LEU A 63 -6.83 5.52 5.86
N LYS A 64 -6.45 5.28 4.61
CA LYS A 64 -5.18 5.77 4.03
C LYS A 64 -5.06 7.28 4.15
N ASP A 65 -6.13 8.03 3.84
CA ASP A 65 -6.13 9.49 4.00
C ASP A 65 -5.89 9.90 5.45
N VAL A 66 -6.51 9.22 6.42
CA VAL A 66 -6.27 9.46 7.85
C VAL A 66 -4.81 9.23 8.23
N PHE A 67 -4.18 8.15 7.75
CA PHE A 67 -2.77 7.89 8.01
C PHE A 67 -1.86 8.93 7.35
N ASN A 68 -2.17 9.35 6.13
CA ASN A 68 -1.45 10.41 5.45
C ASN A 68 -1.52 11.74 6.22
N ASP A 69 -2.66 12.06 6.82
CA ASP A 69 -2.81 13.26 7.65
C ASP A 69 -1.99 13.18 8.95
N ILE A 70 -1.96 12.02 9.60
CA ILE A 70 -1.11 11.78 10.77
C ILE A 70 0.37 11.87 10.37
N ALA A 71 0.75 11.31 9.23
CA ALA A 71 2.13 11.26 8.73
C ALA A 71 2.71 12.64 8.40
N LYS A 72 1.88 13.68 8.20
CA LYS A 72 2.36 15.06 8.04
C LYS A 72 3.09 15.61 9.28
N LYS A 73 2.84 15.04 10.46
CA LYS A 73 3.35 15.54 11.73
C LYS A 73 4.08 14.48 12.56
N HIS A 74 3.84 13.21 12.29
CA HIS A 74 4.32 12.08 13.09
C HIS A 74 4.81 10.96 12.19
N GLN A 75 5.59 10.06 12.73
CA GLN A 75 5.98 8.85 12.04
C GLN A 75 4.83 7.84 12.08
N VAL A 76 4.45 7.30 10.93
CA VAL A 76 3.42 6.27 10.80
C VAL A 76 4.03 5.04 10.16
N VAL A 77 3.81 3.88 10.75
CA VAL A 77 4.20 2.56 10.22
C VAL A 77 2.94 1.70 10.14
N VAL A 78 2.65 1.20 8.96
CA VAL A 78 1.46 0.38 8.70
C VAL A 78 1.90 -0.92 8.05
N THR A 79 1.45 -2.07 8.56
CA THR A 79 1.50 -3.33 7.83
C THR A 79 0.17 -3.53 7.11
N THR A 80 0.20 -4.02 5.88
CA THR A 80 -1.03 -4.22 5.10
C THR A 80 -0.83 -5.25 4.01
N HIS A 81 -1.90 -5.97 3.69
CA HIS A 81 -2.00 -6.81 2.50
C HIS A 81 -2.86 -6.15 1.41
N SER A 82 -3.30 -4.92 1.60
CA SER A 82 -4.17 -4.23 0.65
C SER A 82 -3.38 -3.37 -0.33
N PRO A 83 -3.56 -3.57 -1.64
CA PRO A 83 -2.97 -2.72 -2.67
C PRO A 83 -3.46 -1.26 -2.59
N GLU A 84 -4.61 -1.00 -1.96
CA GLU A 84 -5.21 0.34 -1.85
C GLU A 84 -4.34 1.32 -1.03
N PHE A 85 -3.44 0.81 -0.19
CA PHE A 85 -2.50 1.64 0.57
C PHE A 85 -1.27 2.05 -0.25
N ILE A 86 -1.07 1.47 -1.42
CA ILE A 86 0.09 1.69 -2.27
C ILE A 86 -0.33 2.54 -3.48
N ASP A 87 0.39 3.60 -3.73
CA ASP A 87 0.28 4.43 -4.94
C ASP A 87 1.61 5.10 -5.27
N SER A 88 1.66 5.88 -6.32
CA SER A 88 2.87 6.57 -6.77
C SER A 88 3.48 7.50 -5.72
N THR A 89 2.69 8.01 -4.77
CA THR A 89 3.15 8.92 -3.71
C THR A 89 3.72 8.16 -2.52
N THR A 90 3.19 6.98 -2.24
CA THR A 90 3.57 6.15 -1.08
C THR A 90 4.64 5.12 -1.41
N LEU A 91 4.84 4.78 -2.69
CA LEU A 91 5.73 3.70 -3.12
C LEU A 91 7.16 3.79 -2.57
N ARG A 92 7.71 5.00 -2.44
CA ARG A 92 9.05 5.22 -1.87
C ARG A 92 9.17 4.83 -0.40
N ASN A 93 8.04 4.71 0.29
CA ASN A 93 7.96 4.38 1.70
C ASN A 93 7.48 2.94 1.91
N VAL A 94 7.34 2.17 0.83
CA VAL A 94 6.94 0.76 0.88
C VAL A 94 8.16 -0.10 1.13
N ILE A 95 8.02 -1.04 2.06
CA ILE A 95 8.95 -2.14 2.28
C ILE A 95 8.18 -3.41 1.97
N LEU A 96 8.51 -4.05 0.84
CA LEU A 96 7.94 -5.34 0.48
C LEU A 96 8.71 -6.44 1.20
N LEU A 97 7.99 -7.26 1.96
CA LEU A 97 8.54 -8.41 2.65
C LEU A 97 8.16 -9.69 1.91
N ASP A 98 9.11 -10.60 1.81
CA ASP A 98 8.92 -11.92 1.20
C ASP A 98 9.49 -13.00 2.12
N GLN A 99 9.15 -14.25 1.86
CA GLN A 99 9.63 -15.39 2.63
C GLN A 99 10.61 -16.21 1.80
N GLU A 100 11.79 -16.44 2.34
CA GLU A 100 12.74 -17.40 1.81
C GLU A 100 12.68 -18.69 2.61
N ILE A 101 12.43 -19.79 1.91
CA ILE A 101 12.43 -21.12 2.50
C ILE A 101 13.86 -21.68 2.44
N GLY A 102 14.50 -21.78 3.58
CA GLY A 102 15.82 -22.37 3.72
C GLY A 102 15.80 -23.89 3.76
N GLU A 103 16.98 -24.48 4.03
CA GLU A 103 17.12 -25.93 4.12
C GLU A 103 16.17 -26.53 5.17
N GLY A 104 15.53 -27.62 4.78
CA GLY A 104 14.67 -28.40 5.66
C GLY A 104 15.47 -29.42 6.48
N LYS A 105 15.05 -29.64 7.72
CA LYS A 105 15.58 -30.71 8.59
C LYS A 105 14.46 -31.64 9.00
N LEU A 106 14.72 -32.94 8.89
CA LEU A 106 13.79 -33.96 9.39
C LEU A 106 13.80 -33.96 10.90
N TYR A 107 12.65 -33.70 11.49
CA TYR A 107 12.49 -33.75 12.94
C TYR A 107 12.19 -35.20 13.38
N GLN A 108 13.17 -35.84 13.99
CA GLN A 108 13.11 -37.29 14.31
C GLN A 108 11.92 -37.69 15.19
N ARG A 109 11.45 -36.77 16.03
CA ARG A 109 10.36 -37.04 16.98
C ARG A 109 8.97 -37.07 16.32
N THR A 110 8.72 -36.23 15.34
CA THR A 110 7.41 -36.10 14.65
C THR A 110 7.45 -36.71 13.25
N GLN A 111 8.64 -37.07 12.74
CA GLN A 111 8.85 -37.46 11.32
C GLN A 111 8.43 -36.38 10.32
N GLU A 112 8.35 -35.12 10.75
CA GLU A 112 8.01 -33.97 9.91
C GLU A 112 9.28 -33.30 9.37
N TYR A 113 9.18 -32.80 8.16
CA TYR A 113 10.25 -32.04 7.53
C TYR A 113 10.00 -30.55 7.79
N LEU A 114 10.80 -29.96 8.68
CA LEU A 114 10.67 -28.55 9.05
C LEU A 114 11.69 -27.72 8.27
N HIS A 115 11.20 -26.73 7.54
CA HIS A 115 12.03 -25.76 6.85
C HIS A 115 12.28 -24.52 7.70
N THR A 116 13.44 -23.94 7.58
CA THR A 116 13.72 -22.61 8.12
C THR A 116 13.04 -21.58 7.20
N ILE A 117 12.26 -20.69 7.79
CA ILE A 117 11.63 -19.59 7.05
C ILE A 117 12.31 -18.30 7.50
N ASN A 118 12.88 -17.59 6.54
CA ASN A 118 13.48 -16.28 6.75
C ASN A 118 12.60 -15.21 6.08
N THR A 119 12.35 -14.12 6.79
CA THR A 119 11.70 -12.95 6.19
C THR A 119 12.77 -12.02 5.63
N VAL A 120 12.65 -11.67 4.38
CA VAL A 120 13.58 -10.78 3.67
C VAL A 120 12.84 -9.57 3.12
N SER A 121 13.52 -8.44 3.09
CA SER A 121 13.02 -7.24 2.40
C SER A 121 13.43 -7.26 0.93
N ILE A 122 12.49 -6.98 0.05
CA ILE A 122 12.72 -6.88 -1.38
C ILE A 122 13.11 -5.46 -1.75
N ASP A 123 14.22 -5.30 -2.46
CA ASP A 123 14.64 -4.00 -3.00
C ASP A 123 13.78 -3.65 -4.22
N LEU A 124 12.89 -2.67 -4.06
CA LEU A 124 11.98 -2.19 -5.10
C LEU A 124 12.66 -1.31 -6.15
N THR A 125 13.92 -0.97 -5.97
CA THR A 125 14.68 -0.17 -6.95
C THR A 125 15.25 -1.01 -8.08
N VAL A 126 15.33 -2.33 -7.89
CA VAL A 126 15.77 -3.28 -8.90
C VAL A 126 14.58 -3.85 -9.69
N GLU A 127 14.81 -4.26 -10.93
CA GLU A 127 13.77 -4.74 -11.85
C GLU A 127 12.96 -5.91 -11.26
N GLU A 128 13.61 -6.84 -10.61
CA GLU A 128 12.95 -7.99 -9.97
C GLU A 128 12.01 -7.56 -8.84
N GLY A 129 12.43 -6.62 -7.99
CA GLY A 129 11.59 -6.09 -6.92
C GLY A 129 10.41 -5.28 -7.46
N ALA A 130 10.63 -4.51 -8.50
CA ALA A 130 9.58 -3.80 -9.22
C ALA A 130 8.54 -4.78 -9.79
N ARG A 131 8.96 -5.87 -10.41
CA ARG A 131 8.06 -6.92 -10.93
C ARG A 131 7.26 -7.59 -9.80
N LYS A 132 7.87 -7.93 -8.68
CA LYS A 132 7.17 -8.55 -7.54
C LYS A 132 6.06 -7.65 -6.97
N ILE A 133 6.32 -6.36 -6.82
CA ILE A 133 5.26 -5.46 -6.33
C ILE A 133 4.13 -5.29 -7.36
N GLN A 134 4.44 -5.34 -8.63
CA GLN A 134 3.46 -5.32 -9.73
C GLN A 134 2.53 -6.51 -9.67
N GLU A 135 3.11 -7.70 -9.56
CA GLU A 135 2.41 -8.97 -9.45
C GLU A 135 1.51 -8.96 -8.21
N TYR A 136 2.03 -8.47 -7.09
CA TYR A 136 1.26 -8.29 -5.85
C TYR A 136 0.07 -7.34 -5.99
N LEU A 137 0.24 -6.23 -6.71
CA LEU A 137 -0.81 -5.25 -6.96
C LEU A 137 -1.82 -5.71 -8.04
N GLY A 138 -1.59 -6.86 -8.68
CA GLY A 138 -2.40 -7.35 -9.80
C GLY A 138 -2.35 -6.42 -11.01
N LEU A 139 -1.26 -5.68 -11.18
CA LEU A 139 -1.07 -4.78 -12.32
C LEU A 139 -0.50 -5.60 -13.49
N GLU A 140 -1.10 -5.46 -14.66
CA GLU A 140 -0.51 -5.96 -15.91
C GLU A 140 0.83 -5.26 -16.16
N GLU A 141 1.78 -5.93 -16.83
CA GLU A 141 3.12 -5.38 -17.09
C GLU A 141 3.12 -3.96 -17.67
N ASP A 142 2.10 -3.62 -18.45
CA ASP A 142 1.93 -2.30 -19.07
C ASP A 142 1.50 -1.18 -18.08
N LYS A 143 1.06 -1.52 -16.88
CA LYS A 143 0.56 -0.54 -15.89
C LYS A 143 1.55 -0.24 -14.76
N THR A 144 2.76 -0.75 -14.85
CA THR A 144 3.73 -0.77 -13.75
C THR A 144 4.62 0.43 -13.61
N ASP A 145 4.23 1.50 -14.19
CA ASP A 145 5.00 2.73 -14.27
C ASP A 145 4.96 3.60 -13.02
N LEU A 146 4.57 3.04 -11.90
CA LEU A 146 4.68 3.70 -10.59
C LEU A 146 6.13 4.03 -10.21
N LEU A 147 7.11 3.41 -10.86
CA LEU A 147 8.53 3.52 -10.53
C LEU A 147 9.33 4.47 -11.43
N ASP A 148 8.78 4.90 -12.56
CA ASP A 148 9.51 5.80 -13.45
C ASP A 148 9.38 7.26 -13.03
N LYS A 149 10.51 7.97 -13.06
CA LYS A 149 10.58 9.39 -12.67
C LYS A 149 9.83 10.31 -13.64
N TYR A 150 9.69 9.88 -14.89
CA TYR A 150 9.06 10.65 -15.96
C TYR A 150 8.20 9.76 -16.84
N ASN A 151 6.92 10.07 -16.93
CA ASN A 151 5.94 9.39 -17.78
C ASN A 151 5.47 10.35 -18.87
N ILE A 152 5.23 9.81 -20.06
CA ILE A 152 4.66 10.56 -21.20
C ILE A 152 3.21 10.08 -21.37
N PHE A 153 2.27 10.98 -21.27
CA PHE A 153 0.86 10.69 -21.53
C PHE A 153 0.50 11.25 -22.90
N VAL A 154 -0.13 10.42 -23.72
CA VAL A 154 -0.60 10.77 -25.06
C VAL A 154 -2.09 10.53 -25.17
N GLU A 155 -2.74 11.21 -26.13
CA GLU A 155 -4.19 11.17 -26.27
C GLU A 155 -4.69 9.79 -26.74
N GLY A 156 -3.95 9.12 -27.61
CA GLY A 156 -4.36 7.86 -28.19
C GLY A 156 -3.23 6.87 -28.48
N GLU A 157 -3.60 5.62 -28.77
CA GLU A 157 -2.67 4.54 -29.10
C GLU A 157 -1.84 4.82 -30.37
N CYS A 158 -2.35 5.63 -31.29
CA CYS A 158 -1.60 6.04 -32.47
C CYS A 158 -0.39 6.90 -32.11
N ASP A 159 -0.57 7.83 -31.18
CA ASP A 159 0.50 8.72 -30.73
C ASP A 159 1.58 7.92 -29.96
N LYS A 160 1.14 6.96 -29.13
CA LYS A 160 2.04 6.04 -28.42
C LYS A 160 2.90 5.27 -29.41
N LYS A 161 2.30 4.64 -30.44
CA LYS A 161 3.02 3.91 -31.47
C LYS A 161 4.01 4.79 -32.23
N TYR A 162 3.57 5.99 -32.59
CA TYR A 162 4.40 6.96 -33.29
C TYR A 162 5.64 7.35 -32.48
N LEU A 163 5.47 7.67 -31.21
CA LEU A 163 6.58 8.02 -30.32
C LEU A 163 7.53 6.84 -30.07
N LEU A 164 7.00 5.62 -29.97
CA LEU A 164 7.84 4.42 -29.86
C LEU A 164 8.69 4.19 -31.11
N GLU A 165 8.14 4.38 -32.33
CA GLU A 165 8.89 4.25 -33.56
C GLU A 165 9.93 5.37 -33.73
N LEU A 166 9.59 6.60 -33.37
CA LEU A 166 10.55 7.70 -33.35
C LEU A 166 11.72 7.42 -32.38
N SER A 167 11.43 6.87 -31.21
CA SER A 167 12.49 6.55 -30.24
C SER A 167 13.49 5.53 -30.78
N LYS A 168 13.02 4.54 -31.56
CA LYS A 168 13.88 3.57 -32.25
C LYS A 168 14.72 4.26 -33.33
N PHE A 169 14.10 5.16 -34.13
CA PHE A 169 14.78 5.86 -35.20
C PHE A 169 15.93 6.75 -34.69
N PHE A 170 15.75 7.38 -33.55
CA PHE A 170 16.77 8.24 -32.93
C PHE A 170 17.67 7.52 -31.93
N ASP A 171 17.56 6.22 -31.78
CA ASP A 171 18.29 5.41 -30.79
C ASP A 171 18.16 5.96 -29.35
N ILE A 172 16.97 6.47 -29.02
CA ILE A 172 16.63 6.98 -27.72
C ILE A 172 15.93 5.88 -26.94
N LYS A 173 16.42 5.52 -25.73
CA LYS A 173 15.71 4.57 -24.88
C LYS A 173 14.30 5.11 -24.63
N PRO A 174 13.23 4.44 -25.10
CA PRO A 174 11.89 4.96 -24.96
C PRO A 174 11.57 5.09 -23.48
N ARG A 175 11.10 6.25 -23.08
CA ARG A 175 10.45 6.44 -21.79
C ARG A 175 9.06 5.83 -21.85
N ARG A 176 8.46 5.58 -20.73
CA ARG A 176 7.14 4.96 -20.68
C ARG A 176 6.08 5.92 -21.20
N ILE A 177 5.33 5.45 -22.16
CA ILE A 177 4.33 6.23 -22.89
C ILE A 177 2.97 5.59 -22.67
N PHE A 178 2.04 6.36 -22.12
CA PHE A 178 0.66 5.94 -21.84
C PHE A 178 -0.31 6.57 -22.81
N SER A 179 -1.21 5.76 -23.35
CA SER A 179 -2.38 6.25 -24.06
C SER A 179 -3.51 6.50 -23.06
N LEU A 180 -4.14 7.68 -23.15
CA LEU A 180 -5.32 8.04 -22.36
C LEU A 180 -6.63 7.57 -23.01
N ASP A 181 -6.55 6.86 -24.16
CA ASP A 181 -7.68 6.28 -24.91
C ASP A 181 -8.85 7.25 -25.15
N GLY A 182 -8.51 8.52 -25.42
CA GLY A 182 -9.46 9.60 -25.62
C GLY A 182 -10.10 10.08 -24.32
N VAL A 183 -9.88 11.33 -23.96
CA VAL A 183 -10.35 12.00 -22.71
C VAL A 183 -11.88 12.05 -22.57
N SER A 184 -12.66 11.40 -23.44
CA SER A 184 -14.12 11.46 -23.49
C SER A 184 -14.86 10.41 -22.65
N LYS A 185 -14.19 9.74 -21.71
CA LYS A 185 -14.81 8.71 -20.85
C LYS A 185 -14.74 8.98 -19.35
N TYR A 186 -14.55 10.24 -18.95
CA TYR A 186 -14.64 10.61 -17.53
C TYR A 186 -15.59 11.78 -17.33
#